data_b6caacf19cfae4eee297720c791ae1b2
#
_entry.id   b6caacf19cfae4eee297720c791ae1b2
#
_cell.length_a   1.000
_cell.length_b   1.000
_cell.length_c   1.000
_cell.angle_alpha   90.00
_cell.angle_beta   90.00
_cell.angle_gamma   90.00
#
_symmetry.space_group_name_H-M   'P 1'
#
loop_
_entity.id
_entity.type
_entity.pdbx_description
1 polymer ?
#
loop_
_entity_poly.entity_id
_entity_poly.type
_entity_poly.pdbx_seq_one_letter_code
_entity_poly.pdbx_strand_id
1 'polypeptide(L)'
;AAAASRWTTLEYEKYSGEKYNYIIDFMNSNPFKIVDDLDNCIEILHKKKNADTVVAVNRVWDGHPDRIKRIVRGELQDWPGTKEKLESMRQDLKPPAYIRSGSVYAMKRHVLVDEVNRRGKVSIPYILPDERVCNLDEMKDLYTARAMIALRKKRKK
;
A
#
# COMPACT_ATOMS: atom_id res chain seq x y z
N ALA A 1 8.96 -5.07 11.05
CA ALA A 1 9.27 -4.16 9.93
C ALA A 1 9.67 -2.77 10.45
N ALA A 2 8.80 -1.98 11.14
CA ALA A 2 9.13 -0.62 11.57
C ALA A 2 10.43 -0.52 12.41
N ALA A 3 10.65 -1.44 13.34
CA ALA A 3 11.87 -1.45 14.15
C ALA A 3 13.15 -1.65 13.30
N ALA A 4 13.09 -2.50 12.28
CA ALA A 4 14.22 -2.71 11.36
C ALA A 4 14.49 -1.46 10.53
N SER A 5 13.44 -0.86 9.93
CA SER A 5 13.56 0.38 9.15
C SER A 5 14.10 1.52 10.01
N ARG A 6 13.64 1.62 11.28
CA ARG A 6 14.16 2.58 12.25
C ARG A 6 15.66 2.39 12.50
N TRP A 7 16.07 1.16 12.80
CA TRP A 7 17.47 0.84 13.04
C TRP A 7 18.33 1.20 11.83
N THR A 8 17.94 0.78 10.63
CA THR A 8 18.64 1.11 9.38
C THR A 8 18.77 2.62 9.18
N THR A 9 17.69 3.38 9.42
CA THR A 9 17.71 4.83 9.31
C THR A 9 18.74 5.44 10.26
N LEU A 10 18.73 5.05 11.54
CA LEU A 10 19.63 5.61 12.53
C LEU A 10 21.10 5.23 12.26
N GLU A 11 21.38 4.01 11.82
CA GLU A 11 22.74 3.59 11.46
C GLU A 11 23.24 4.34 10.21
N TYR A 12 22.37 4.53 9.21
CA TYR A 12 22.75 5.28 8.03
C TYR A 12 22.96 6.77 8.30
N GLU A 13 22.16 7.39 9.17
CA GLU A 13 22.36 8.76 9.64
C GLU A 13 23.70 8.92 10.37
N LYS A 14 24.11 7.94 11.17
CA LYS A 14 25.46 7.94 11.80
C LYS A 14 26.57 7.82 10.76
N TYR A 15 26.39 6.96 9.77
CA TYR A 15 27.37 6.75 8.71
C TYR A 15 27.53 7.97 7.80
N SER A 16 26.43 8.59 7.37
CA SER A 16 26.42 9.74 6.46
C SER A 16 26.72 11.08 7.16
N GLY A 17 26.52 11.15 8.47
CA GLY A 17 26.57 12.41 9.23
C GLY A 17 25.37 13.33 8.99
N GLU A 18 24.36 12.88 8.24
CA GLU A 18 23.19 13.66 7.84
C GLU A 18 21.92 13.11 8.50
N LYS A 19 20.93 14.00 8.76
CA LYS A 19 19.58 13.61 9.19
C LYS A 19 18.60 13.80 8.06
N TYR A 20 17.72 12.83 7.86
CA TYR A 20 16.73 12.83 6.79
C TYR A 20 15.35 13.24 7.32
N ASN A 21 14.68 14.18 6.66
CA ASN A 21 13.33 14.62 7.04
C ASN A 21 12.26 13.61 6.68
N TYR A 22 12.47 12.85 5.60
CA TYR A 22 11.54 11.86 5.07
C TYR A 22 12.25 10.52 4.89
N ILE A 23 11.55 9.45 5.23
CA ILE A 23 12.00 8.08 5.03
C ILE A 23 11.02 7.37 4.11
N ILE A 24 11.54 6.61 3.14
CA ILE A 24 10.73 5.74 2.33
C ILE A 24 11.09 4.29 2.66
N ASP A 25 10.07 3.53 3.04
CA ASP A 25 10.13 2.08 3.18
C ASP A 25 9.32 1.45 2.04
N PHE A 26 9.91 0.55 1.27
CA PHE A 26 9.24 -0.13 0.17
C PHE A 26 9.63 -1.59 0.09
N MET A 27 8.67 -2.45 -0.28
CA MET A 27 8.88 -3.89 -0.35
C MET A 27 9.40 -4.32 -1.72
N ASN A 28 10.40 -5.21 -1.73
CA ASN A 28 10.95 -5.82 -2.94
C ASN A 28 9.95 -6.72 -3.66
N SER A 29 8.99 -7.30 -2.92
CA SER A 29 7.92 -8.13 -3.46
C SER A 29 6.95 -7.40 -4.41
N ASN A 30 7.05 -6.08 -4.54
CA ASN A 30 6.25 -5.27 -5.47
C ASN A 30 7.11 -4.83 -6.67
N PRO A 31 7.20 -5.65 -7.75
CA PRO A 31 8.18 -5.44 -8.82
C PRO A 31 7.84 -4.31 -9.81
N PHE A 32 6.59 -3.80 -9.79
CA PHE A 32 6.12 -2.84 -10.80
C PHE A 32 6.03 -1.40 -10.32
N LYS A 33 6.51 -1.10 -9.12
CA LYS A 33 6.71 0.29 -8.71
C LYS A 33 7.76 0.97 -9.58
N ILE A 34 7.62 2.26 -9.77
CA ILE A 34 8.54 3.11 -10.54
C ILE A 34 9.05 4.25 -9.65
N VAL A 35 10.09 4.92 -10.10
CA VAL A 35 10.69 6.04 -9.35
C VAL A 35 9.65 7.12 -9.06
N ASP A 36 8.80 7.45 -10.04
CA ASP A 36 7.74 8.45 -9.87
C ASP A 36 6.77 8.13 -8.72
N ASP A 37 6.55 6.85 -8.38
CA ASP A 37 5.72 6.48 -7.23
C ASP A 37 6.36 6.94 -5.92
N LEU A 38 7.69 6.86 -5.82
CA LEU A 38 8.45 7.29 -4.65
C LEU A 38 8.45 8.81 -4.56
N ASP A 39 8.78 9.48 -5.65
CA ASP A 39 8.85 10.94 -5.73
C ASP A 39 7.50 11.58 -5.45
N ASN A 40 6.42 11.07 -6.04
CA ASN A 40 5.05 11.53 -5.79
C ASN A 40 4.66 11.36 -4.32
N CYS A 41 5.03 10.27 -3.68
CA CYS A 41 4.75 10.06 -2.25
C CYS A 41 5.48 11.10 -1.38
N ILE A 42 6.74 11.42 -1.67
CA ILE A 42 7.50 12.48 -0.97
C ILE A 42 6.85 13.84 -1.22
N GLU A 43 6.51 14.14 -2.47
CA GLU A 43 5.91 15.41 -2.85
C GLU A 43 4.58 15.64 -2.12
N ILE A 44 3.71 14.63 -2.07
CA ILE A 44 2.45 14.69 -1.31
C ILE A 44 2.74 14.96 0.17
N LEU A 45 3.70 14.26 0.76
CA LEU A 45 4.07 14.41 2.15
C LEU A 45 4.65 15.81 2.44
N HIS A 46 5.42 16.35 1.49
CA HIS A 46 5.98 17.70 1.58
C HIS A 46 4.90 18.78 1.48
N LYS A 47 3.95 18.64 0.55
CA LYS A 47 2.85 19.59 0.33
C LYS A 47 1.82 19.56 1.46
N LYS A 48 1.47 18.39 1.97
CA LYS A 48 0.46 18.22 3.02
C LYS A 48 1.10 18.25 4.41
N LYS A 49 1.28 19.44 4.98
CA LYS A 49 2.01 19.65 6.25
C LYS A 49 1.43 18.88 7.44
N ASN A 50 0.12 18.61 7.45
CA ASN A 50 -0.55 17.83 8.50
C ASN A 50 -0.43 16.32 8.30
N ALA A 51 0.04 15.84 7.15
CA ALA A 51 0.23 14.41 6.91
C ALA A 51 1.49 13.91 7.64
N ASP A 52 1.38 12.77 8.27
CA ASP A 52 2.51 12.05 8.88
C ASP A 52 3.13 11.06 7.91
N THR A 53 2.27 10.43 7.09
CA THR A 53 2.69 9.41 6.12
C THR A 53 1.88 9.51 4.83
N VAL A 54 2.46 8.98 3.76
CA VAL A 54 1.79 8.65 2.51
C VAL A 54 1.95 7.15 2.28
N VAL A 55 0.84 6.45 2.09
CA VAL A 55 0.82 5.00 1.96
C VAL A 55 0.25 4.62 0.60
N ALA A 56 1.00 3.81 -0.16
CA ALA A 56 0.50 3.29 -1.41
C ALA A 56 -0.64 2.29 -1.17
N VAL A 57 -1.73 2.49 -1.88
CA VAL A 57 -2.94 1.67 -1.81
C VAL A 57 -3.39 1.29 -3.21
N ASN A 58 -4.11 0.18 -3.31
CA ASN A 58 -4.83 -0.18 -4.52
C ASN A 58 -6.32 -0.37 -4.25
N ARG A 59 -7.13 -0.09 -5.26
CA ARG A 59 -8.57 -0.28 -5.17
C ARG A 59 -8.91 -1.75 -5.07
N VAL A 60 -9.87 -2.07 -4.20
CA VAL A 60 -10.41 -3.43 -4.06
C VAL A 60 -11.77 -3.48 -4.72
N TRP A 61 -11.99 -4.51 -5.51
CA TRP A 61 -13.25 -4.77 -6.19
C TRP A 61 -13.99 -5.93 -5.53
N ASP A 62 -13.49 -7.15 -5.69
CA ASP A 62 -14.17 -8.35 -5.18
C ASP A 62 -14.00 -8.54 -3.68
N GLY A 63 -12.89 -8.03 -3.10
CA GLY A 63 -12.66 -8.01 -1.66
C GLY A 63 -13.24 -6.79 -0.93
N HIS A 64 -14.30 -6.17 -1.47
CA HIS A 64 -14.93 -5.03 -0.81
C HIS A 64 -15.47 -5.43 0.58
N PRO A 65 -15.35 -4.57 1.61
CA PRO A 65 -15.83 -4.89 2.97
C PRO A 65 -17.25 -5.44 3.02
N ASP A 66 -18.18 -4.89 2.24
CA ASP A 66 -19.57 -5.36 2.21
C ASP A 66 -19.73 -6.80 1.71
N ARG A 67 -18.73 -7.34 0.97
CA ARG A 67 -18.71 -8.71 0.48
C ARG A 67 -17.95 -9.68 1.39
N ILE A 68 -17.23 -9.15 2.37
CA ILE A 68 -16.47 -9.98 3.31
C ILE A 68 -17.45 -10.65 4.27
N LYS A 69 -17.33 -11.96 4.40
CA LYS A 69 -18.16 -12.78 5.27
C LYS A 69 -17.29 -13.45 6.35
N ARG A 70 -17.91 -13.89 7.41
CA ARG A 70 -17.31 -14.77 8.42
C ARG A 70 -18.12 -16.06 8.54
N ILE A 71 -17.47 -17.11 8.98
CA ILE A 71 -18.15 -18.38 9.28
C ILE A 71 -18.26 -18.49 10.80
N VAL A 72 -19.51 -18.60 11.28
CA VAL A 72 -19.81 -18.76 12.70
C VAL A 72 -20.71 -20.00 12.84
N ARG A 73 -20.21 -21.02 13.54
CA ARG A 73 -20.94 -22.29 13.75
C ARG A 73 -21.40 -22.98 12.46
N GLY A 74 -20.60 -22.83 11.38
CA GLY A 74 -20.91 -23.40 10.08
C GLY A 74 -21.82 -22.54 9.19
N GLU A 75 -22.29 -21.42 9.66
CA GLU A 75 -23.14 -20.47 8.92
C GLU A 75 -22.36 -19.30 8.37
N LEU A 76 -22.71 -18.85 7.18
CA LEU A 76 -22.14 -17.67 6.54
C LEU A 76 -22.85 -16.41 7.04
N GLN A 77 -22.11 -15.51 7.65
CA GLN A 77 -22.63 -14.26 8.24
C GLN A 77 -21.87 -13.06 7.68
N ASP A 78 -22.50 -11.89 7.66
CA ASP A 78 -21.83 -10.64 7.34
C ASP A 78 -20.69 -10.34 8.32
N TRP A 79 -19.64 -9.69 7.79
CA TRP A 79 -18.60 -9.16 8.67
C TRP A 79 -19.19 -8.04 9.55
N PRO A 80 -18.84 -7.94 10.84
CA PRO A 80 -19.37 -6.89 11.72
C PRO A 80 -19.18 -5.48 11.13
N GLY A 81 -20.26 -4.72 11.05
CA GLY A 81 -20.25 -3.35 10.52
C GLY A 81 -20.42 -3.24 9.01
N THR A 82 -20.58 -4.38 8.30
CA THR A 82 -20.87 -4.40 6.86
C THR A 82 -22.28 -4.90 6.58
N LYS A 83 -22.85 -4.47 5.45
CA LYS A 83 -24.12 -4.99 4.93
C LYS A 83 -24.03 -5.08 3.42
N GLU A 84 -23.99 -6.30 2.90
CA GLU A 84 -24.17 -6.50 1.49
C GLU A 84 -25.63 -6.27 1.10
N LYS A 85 -25.86 -5.40 0.11
CA LYS A 85 -27.17 -5.36 -0.55
C LYS A 85 -27.27 -6.60 -1.42
N LEU A 86 -28.37 -7.34 -1.29
CA LEU A 86 -28.66 -8.49 -2.17
C LEU A 86 -28.53 -8.05 -3.64
N GLU A 87 -27.85 -8.88 -4.43
CA GLU A 87 -27.63 -8.67 -5.88
C GLU A 87 -26.84 -7.40 -6.24
N SER A 88 -26.02 -6.85 -5.32
CA SER A 88 -25.16 -5.71 -5.66
C SER A 88 -24.10 -6.09 -6.69
N MET A 89 -24.05 -5.34 -7.80
CA MET A 89 -22.96 -5.48 -8.75
C MET A 89 -21.68 -4.83 -8.20
N ARG A 90 -20.53 -5.27 -8.71
CA ARG A 90 -19.21 -4.78 -8.29
C ARG A 90 -19.09 -3.23 -8.38
N GLN A 91 -19.69 -2.61 -9.40
CA GLN A 91 -19.70 -1.17 -9.59
C GLN A 91 -20.60 -0.41 -8.61
N ASP A 92 -21.54 -1.09 -7.95
CA ASP A 92 -22.50 -0.47 -7.03
C ASP A 92 -21.98 -0.36 -5.61
N LEU A 93 -20.85 -1.03 -5.33
CA LEU A 93 -20.23 -1.04 -4.01
C LEU A 93 -19.65 0.33 -3.65
N LYS A 94 -20.17 0.95 -2.61
CA LYS A 94 -19.80 2.29 -2.14
C LYS A 94 -19.73 2.35 -0.61
N PRO A 95 -18.81 3.18 -0.05
CA PRO A 95 -17.77 3.94 -0.75
C PRO A 95 -16.71 3.03 -1.38
N PRO A 96 -15.88 3.52 -2.34
CA PRO A 96 -14.77 2.73 -2.87
C PRO A 96 -13.85 2.25 -1.76
N ALA A 97 -13.50 0.96 -1.77
CA ALA A 97 -12.61 0.38 -0.79
C ALA A 97 -11.18 0.26 -1.32
N TYR A 98 -10.21 0.40 -0.43
CA TYR A 98 -8.79 0.34 -0.76
C TYR A 98 -8.05 -0.55 0.22
N ILE A 99 -7.04 -1.25 -0.27
CA ILE A 99 -6.13 -2.04 0.56
C ILE A 99 -4.70 -1.49 0.42
N ARG A 100 -3.92 -1.56 1.48
CA ARG A 100 -2.51 -1.21 1.43
C ARG A 100 -1.78 -2.14 0.48
N SER A 101 -1.08 -1.58 -0.50
CA SER A 101 -0.35 -2.38 -1.49
C SER A 101 0.96 -2.95 -0.95
N GLY A 102 1.50 -2.38 0.12
CA GLY A 102 2.85 -2.71 0.59
C GLY A 102 3.97 -2.12 -0.28
N SER A 103 3.67 -1.51 -1.42
CA SER A 103 4.70 -1.08 -2.36
C SER A 103 5.52 0.11 -1.86
N VAL A 104 4.88 1.13 -1.27
CA VAL A 104 5.54 2.34 -0.77
C VAL A 104 4.90 2.84 0.52
N TYR A 105 5.72 3.17 1.49
CA TYR A 105 5.39 3.92 2.70
C TYR A 105 6.37 5.08 2.80
N ALA A 106 5.93 6.28 2.48
CA ALA A 106 6.71 7.49 2.75
C ALA A 106 6.25 8.09 4.07
N MET A 107 7.17 8.48 4.94
CA MET A 107 6.84 8.97 6.26
C MET A 107 7.79 10.08 6.72
N LYS A 108 7.30 10.96 7.58
CA LYS A 108 8.16 11.88 8.31
C LYS A 108 9.05 11.12 9.29
N ARG A 109 10.26 11.63 9.48
CA ARG A 109 11.26 10.97 10.33
C ARG A 109 10.75 10.63 11.73
N HIS A 110 10.06 11.56 12.40
CA HIS A 110 9.58 11.34 13.77
C HIS A 110 8.62 10.14 13.88
N VAL A 111 7.81 9.89 12.85
CA VAL A 111 6.87 8.75 12.83
C VAL A 111 7.63 7.42 12.91
N LEU A 112 8.73 7.31 12.17
CA LEU A 112 9.52 6.08 12.18
C LEU A 112 10.46 6.02 13.39
N VAL A 113 11.16 7.12 13.69
CA VAL A 113 12.24 7.10 14.68
C VAL A 113 11.73 7.21 16.10
N ASP A 114 10.76 8.09 16.34
CA ASP A 114 10.26 8.38 17.69
C ASP A 114 9.04 7.51 18.05
N GLU A 115 8.09 7.36 17.12
CA GLU A 115 6.87 6.59 17.34
C GLU A 115 7.00 5.09 16.94
N VAL A 116 8.06 4.72 16.23
CA VAL A 116 8.35 3.34 15.77
C VAL A 116 7.18 2.72 15.01
N ASN A 117 6.55 3.50 14.15
CA ASN A 117 5.47 3.02 13.30
C ASN A 117 5.61 3.53 11.86
N ARG A 118 4.74 3.08 10.95
CA ARG A 118 4.77 3.45 9.52
C ARG A 118 3.48 4.11 9.05
N ARG A 119 2.58 4.46 9.95
CA ARG A 119 1.29 5.06 9.59
C ARG A 119 1.09 6.46 10.16
N GLY A 120 1.70 6.74 11.33
CA GLY A 120 1.45 7.99 12.04
C GLY A 120 -0.01 8.16 12.45
N LYS A 121 -0.41 9.36 12.74
CA LYS A 121 -1.80 9.73 13.06
C LYS A 121 -2.59 10.06 11.80
N VAL A 122 -1.98 10.76 10.85
CA VAL A 122 -2.60 11.19 9.59
C VAL A 122 -1.88 10.54 8.41
N SER A 123 -2.53 9.54 7.80
CA SER A 123 -2.04 8.85 6.59
C SER A 123 -2.80 9.32 5.35
N ILE A 124 -2.08 9.71 4.31
CA ILE A 124 -2.63 10.09 3.00
C ILE A 124 -2.46 8.91 2.04
N PRO A 125 -3.48 8.51 1.28
CA PRO A 125 -3.32 7.46 0.29
C PRO A 125 -2.62 7.95 -0.96
N TYR A 126 -1.73 7.11 -1.52
CA TYR A 126 -1.26 7.18 -2.89
C TYR A 126 -1.86 6.01 -3.66
N ILE A 127 -2.78 6.29 -4.58
CA ILE A 127 -3.50 5.24 -5.31
C ILE A 127 -2.65 4.76 -6.47
N LEU A 128 -2.23 3.49 -6.42
CA LEU A 128 -1.51 2.85 -7.51
C LEU A 128 -2.47 2.51 -8.65
N PRO A 129 -2.06 2.74 -9.92
CA PRO A 129 -2.77 2.22 -11.07
C PRO A 129 -2.81 0.68 -11.06
N ASP A 130 -3.95 0.10 -11.46
CA ASP A 130 -4.18 -1.35 -11.43
C ASP A 130 -3.09 -2.14 -12.17
N GLU A 131 -2.57 -1.59 -13.28
CA GLU A 131 -1.50 -2.22 -14.06
C GLU A 131 -0.12 -2.25 -13.36
N ARG A 132 0.01 -1.65 -12.19
CA ARG A 132 1.21 -1.71 -11.34
C ARG A 132 1.01 -2.45 -10.03
N VAL A 133 -0.22 -2.89 -9.78
CA VAL A 133 -0.55 -3.66 -8.58
C VAL A 133 -0.13 -5.11 -8.76
N CYS A 134 0.93 -5.51 -8.08
CA CYS A 134 1.39 -6.89 -8.03
C CYS A 134 2.25 -7.07 -6.79
N ASN A 135 1.85 -7.99 -5.92
CA ASN A 135 2.64 -8.42 -4.78
C ASN A 135 3.02 -9.89 -4.97
N LEU A 136 4.28 -10.23 -4.79
CA LEU A 136 4.82 -11.58 -4.99
C LEU A 136 4.92 -12.30 -3.65
N ASP A 137 3.83 -12.84 -3.16
CA ASP A 137 3.79 -13.60 -1.91
C ASP A 137 3.66 -15.11 -2.17
N GLU A 138 3.04 -15.51 -3.30
CA GLU A 138 2.78 -16.91 -3.65
C GLU A 138 3.17 -17.20 -5.11
N MET A 139 3.27 -18.48 -5.44
CA MET A 139 3.60 -18.91 -6.82
C MET A 139 2.63 -18.39 -7.87
N LYS A 140 1.34 -18.29 -7.56
CA LYS A 140 0.34 -17.70 -8.46
C LYS A 140 0.65 -16.26 -8.85
N ASP A 141 1.25 -15.50 -7.94
CA ASP A 141 1.59 -14.09 -8.17
C ASP A 141 2.74 -13.96 -9.17
N LEU A 142 3.66 -14.92 -9.17
CA LEU A 142 4.73 -14.99 -10.17
C LEU A 142 4.17 -15.20 -11.58
N TYR A 143 3.14 -16.06 -11.76
CA TYR A 143 2.49 -16.22 -13.05
C TYR A 143 1.79 -14.93 -13.48
N THR A 144 1.10 -14.27 -12.56
CA THR A 144 0.46 -12.96 -12.80
C THR A 144 1.51 -11.92 -13.22
N ALA A 145 2.62 -11.80 -12.51
CA ALA A 145 3.70 -10.88 -12.84
C ALA A 145 4.29 -11.15 -14.24
N ARG A 146 4.54 -12.41 -14.59
CA ARG A 146 5.02 -12.80 -15.94
C ARG A 146 4.04 -12.39 -17.04
N ALA A 147 2.75 -12.62 -16.84
CA ALA A 147 1.71 -12.19 -17.78
C ALA A 147 1.68 -10.65 -17.94
N MET A 148 1.77 -9.90 -16.83
CA MET A 148 1.84 -8.44 -16.86
C MET A 148 3.07 -7.93 -17.63
N ILE A 149 4.23 -8.56 -17.45
CA ILE A 149 5.45 -8.22 -18.22
C ILE A 149 5.24 -8.49 -19.72
N ALA A 150 4.68 -9.64 -20.09
CA ALA A 150 4.42 -9.98 -21.48
C ALA A 150 3.47 -8.98 -22.17
N LEU A 151 2.42 -8.54 -21.48
CA LEU A 151 1.48 -7.53 -21.96
C LEU A 151 2.16 -6.16 -22.18
N ARG A 152 3.02 -5.75 -21.24
CA ARG A 152 3.77 -4.48 -21.37
C ARG A 152 4.71 -4.48 -22.57
N LYS A 153 5.38 -5.61 -22.85
CA LYS A 153 6.24 -5.75 -24.03
C LYS A 153 5.46 -5.64 -25.37
N LYS A 154 4.23 -6.15 -25.41
CA LYS A 154 3.34 -6.02 -26.59
C LYS A 154 2.86 -4.60 -26.83
N ARG A 155 2.65 -3.79 -25.78
CA ARG A 155 2.19 -2.39 -25.92
C ARG A 155 3.30 -1.42 -26.34
N LYS A 156 4.57 -1.83 -26.27
CA LYS A 156 5.72 -1.01 -26.68
C LYS A 156 6.17 -1.29 -28.11
N LYS A 157 5.57 -2.25 -28.80
CA LYS A 157 5.71 -2.52 -30.23
C LYS A 157 4.53 -1.91 -30.98
#